data_8c0ca4d4ab83967ae79e4018b164c0c3
#
_entry.id   8c0ca4d4ab83967ae79e4018b164c0c3
#
_cell.length_a   1.000
_cell.length_b   1.000
_cell.length_c   1.000
_cell.angle_alpha   90.00
_cell.angle_beta   90.00
_cell.angle_gamma   90.00
#
_symmetry.space_group_name_H-M   'P 1'
#
loop_
_entity.id
_entity.type
_entity.pdbx_description
1 polymer ?
#
loop_
_entity_poly.entity_id
_entity_poly.type
_entity_poly.pdbx_seq_one_letter_code
_entity_poly.pdbx_strand_id
1 'polypeptide(L)'
;MDFLKLIGLPAKGDERLGIYLDGLKISGSAQCVHKNRVLYHCTLLYDTNLAALNKVLNPERDIETGVALPVYAVPSVRSEVTNISRYLPMETVDHFKAILFEYFSQKGCADTFSEKELEAIHKLRTEKYICEDWIFSR
;
A
#
# COMPACT_ATOMS: atom_id res chain seq x y z
N MET A 1 -5.80 3.91 -12.62
CA MET A 1 -6.83 3.16 -13.39
C MET A 1 -6.35 2.83 -14.80
N ASP A 2 -5.85 3.80 -15.56
CA ASP A 2 -5.49 3.61 -16.98
C ASP A 2 -4.42 2.55 -17.19
N PHE A 3 -3.41 2.48 -16.31
CA PHE A 3 -2.42 1.42 -16.36
C PHE A 3 -3.05 0.02 -16.27
N LEU A 4 -3.96 -0.19 -15.31
CA LEU A 4 -4.61 -1.50 -15.13
C LEU A 4 -5.46 -1.89 -16.35
N LYS A 5 -6.14 -0.93 -16.94
CA LYS A 5 -6.87 -1.14 -18.20
C LYS A 5 -5.95 -1.48 -19.37
N LEU A 6 -4.79 -0.79 -19.44
CA LEU A 6 -3.80 -1.02 -20.51
C LEU A 6 -3.28 -2.45 -20.49
N ILE A 7 -3.09 -3.03 -19.32
CA ILE A 7 -2.65 -4.44 -19.16
C ILE A 7 -3.82 -5.44 -19.14
N GLY A 8 -5.02 -5.01 -19.57
CA GLY A 8 -6.17 -5.88 -19.75
C GLY A 8 -6.99 -6.18 -18.50
N LEU A 9 -6.73 -5.47 -17.38
CA LEU A 9 -7.49 -5.65 -16.14
C LEU A 9 -8.71 -4.72 -16.10
N PRO A 10 -9.95 -5.24 -16.00
CA PRO A 10 -11.18 -4.44 -15.99
C PRO A 10 -11.42 -3.80 -14.61
N ALA A 11 -10.42 -3.09 -14.09
CA ALA A 11 -10.45 -2.49 -12.77
C ALA A 11 -11.45 -1.33 -12.68
N LYS A 12 -12.15 -1.25 -11.55
CA LYS A 12 -13.12 -0.18 -11.23
C LYS A 12 -12.66 0.53 -9.95
N GLY A 13 -12.89 1.84 -9.90
CA GLY A 13 -12.66 2.64 -8.69
C GLY A 13 -13.95 2.88 -7.92
N ASP A 14 -13.84 3.13 -6.62
CA ASP A 14 -14.94 3.63 -5.80
C ASP A 14 -14.71 5.10 -5.37
N GLU A 15 -15.69 5.68 -4.68
CA GLU A 15 -15.64 7.06 -4.18
C GLU A 15 -14.54 7.28 -3.12
N ARG A 16 -14.02 6.22 -2.54
CA ARG A 16 -12.92 6.24 -1.54
C ARG A 16 -11.56 5.97 -2.14
N LEU A 17 -11.45 6.04 -3.46
CA LEU A 17 -10.22 5.76 -4.21
C LEU A 17 -9.69 4.31 -4.02
N GLY A 18 -10.55 3.39 -3.62
CA GLY A 18 -10.27 1.96 -3.68
C GLY A 18 -10.33 1.47 -5.13
N ILE A 19 -9.55 0.45 -5.46
CA ILE A 19 -9.57 -0.18 -6.78
C ILE A 19 -10.00 -1.64 -6.61
N TYR A 20 -10.86 -2.09 -7.50
CA TYR A 20 -11.51 -3.40 -7.44
C TYR A 20 -11.42 -4.14 -8.77
N LEU A 21 -11.28 -5.46 -8.70
CA LEU A 21 -11.47 -6.42 -9.79
C LEU A 21 -12.60 -7.38 -9.39
N ASP A 22 -13.61 -7.52 -10.21
CA ASP A 22 -14.78 -8.38 -9.96
C ASP A 22 -15.44 -8.18 -8.58
N GLY A 23 -15.47 -6.93 -8.12
CA GLY A 23 -16.01 -6.57 -6.82
C GLY A 23 -15.08 -6.81 -5.63
N LEU A 24 -13.90 -7.40 -5.84
CA LEU A 24 -12.90 -7.64 -4.81
C LEU A 24 -11.81 -6.55 -4.85
N LYS A 25 -11.46 -6.05 -3.69
CA LYS A 25 -10.50 -4.94 -3.56
C LYS A 25 -9.07 -5.40 -3.81
N ILE A 26 -8.37 -4.68 -4.66
CA ILE A 26 -6.94 -4.89 -4.97
C ILE A 26 -6.05 -3.75 -4.50
N SER A 27 -6.64 -2.60 -4.12
CA SER A 27 -5.89 -1.42 -3.71
C SER A 27 -6.63 -0.64 -2.64
N GLY A 28 -5.88 -0.22 -1.64
CA GLY A 28 -6.26 0.84 -0.72
C GLY A 28 -5.33 2.03 -0.85
N SER A 29 -5.84 3.23 -0.58
CA SER A 29 -5.07 4.46 -0.66
C SER A 29 -5.21 5.29 0.60
N ALA A 30 -4.22 6.15 0.83
CA ALA A 30 -4.28 7.19 1.84
C ALA A 30 -3.60 8.45 1.30
N GLN A 31 -4.00 9.59 1.85
CA GLN A 31 -3.39 10.87 1.52
C GLN A 31 -3.17 11.72 2.76
N CYS A 32 -2.13 12.50 2.73
CA CYS A 32 -1.84 13.53 3.72
C CYS A 32 -1.61 14.86 3.03
N VAL A 33 -2.28 15.90 3.51
CA VAL A 33 -2.07 17.27 3.03
C VAL A 33 -1.30 18.03 4.11
N HIS A 34 -0.12 18.53 3.77
CA HIS A 34 0.69 19.35 4.65
C HIS A 34 1.14 20.62 3.94
N LYS A 35 0.73 21.78 4.45
CA LYS A 35 0.94 23.07 3.78
C LYS A 35 0.37 23.01 2.34
N ASN A 36 1.21 23.26 1.34
CA ASN A 36 0.82 23.24 -0.09
C ASN A 36 1.27 21.96 -0.81
N ARG A 37 1.50 20.87 -0.08
CA ARG A 37 1.94 19.58 -0.61
C ARG A 37 0.96 18.48 -0.27
N VAL A 38 0.76 17.57 -1.19
CA VAL A 38 -0.04 16.38 -1.01
C VAL A 38 0.88 15.16 -1.14
N LEU A 39 0.88 14.32 -0.10
CA LEU A 39 1.42 12.99 -0.18
C LEU A 39 0.26 12.03 -0.41
N TYR A 40 0.26 11.36 -1.54
CA TYR A 40 -0.69 10.31 -1.87
C TYR A 40 0.06 9.00 -2.07
N HIS A 41 -0.41 7.93 -1.47
CA HIS A 41 0.10 6.60 -1.72
C HIS A 41 -1.03 5.58 -1.82
N CYS A 42 -0.77 4.51 -2.52
CA CYS A 42 -1.67 3.37 -2.58
C CYS A 42 -0.87 2.06 -2.56
N THR A 43 -1.55 1.00 -2.19
CA THR A 43 -1.04 -0.36 -2.31
C THR A 43 -1.64 -1.04 -3.54
N LEU A 44 -0.96 -2.05 -4.06
CA LEU A 44 -1.51 -2.98 -5.04
C LEU A 44 -1.24 -4.40 -4.52
N LEU A 45 -2.29 -5.17 -4.31
CA LEU A 45 -2.20 -6.56 -3.90
C LEU A 45 -1.91 -7.41 -5.14
N TYR A 46 -0.63 -7.76 -5.34
CA TYR A 46 -0.24 -8.55 -6.51
C TYR A 46 -0.30 -10.05 -6.20
N ASP A 47 0.53 -10.52 -5.27
CA ASP A 47 0.61 -11.92 -4.82
C ASP A 47 0.83 -11.97 -3.29
N THR A 48 -0.04 -11.29 -2.58
CA THR A 48 0.01 -11.14 -1.13
C THR A 48 -0.57 -12.38 -0.45
N ASN A 49 0.03 -12.81 0.65
CA ASN A 49 -0.60 -13.81 1.52
C ASN A 49 -1.84 -13.21 2.19
N LEU A 50 -3.00 -13.43 1.57
CA LEU A 50 -4.27 -12.86 2.04
C LEU A 50 -4.71 -13.41 3.39
N ALA A 51 -4.31 -14.63 3.74
CA ALA A 51 -4.61 -15.21 5.05
C ALA A 51 -3.84 -14.46 6.16
N ALA A 52 -2.54 -14.22 5.94
CA ALA A 52 -1.73 -13.42 6.84
C ALA A 52 -2.24 -11.98 6.94
N LEU A 53 -2.60 -11.37 5.80
CA LEU A 53 -3.19 -10.02 5.77
C LEU A 53 -4.46 -9.95 6.62
N ASN A 54 -5.38 -10.91 6.46
CA ASN A 54 -6.60 -10.96 7.23
C ASN A 54 -6.34 -11.15 8.73
N LYS A 55 -5.35 -11.97 9.09
CA LYS A 55 -4.99 -12.19 10.50
C LYS A 55 -4.48 -10.90 11.13
N VAL A 56 -3.60 -10.17 10.46
CA VAL A 56 -3.03 -8.91 10.97
C VAL A 56 -4.07 -7.80 11.07
N LEU A 57 -4.98 -7.71 10.10
CA LEU A 57 -6.00 -6.65 10.08
C LEU A 57 -7.22 -6.94 10.97
N ASN A 58 -7.34 -8.15 11.52
CA ASN A 58 -8.43 -8.55 12.40
C ASN A 58 -7.90 -9.09 13.74
N PRO A 59 -7.23 -8.29 14.55
CA PRO A 59 -6.61 -8.73 15.81
C PRO A 59 -7.66 -9.23 16.85
N GLU A 60 -8.93 -8.86 16.72
CA GLU A 60 -10.01 -9.31 17.62
C GLU A 60 -10.27 -10.84 17.56
N ARG A 61 -9.71 -11.53 16.57
CA ARG A 61 -9.84 -12.98 16.42
C ARG A 61 -8.71 -13.78 17.06
N ASP A 62 -7.64 -13.13 17.53
CA ASP A 62 -6.62 -13.79 18.33
C ASP A 62 -7.09 -13.92 19.80
N ILE A 63 -8.10 -14.75 20.02
CA ILE A 63 -8.65 -15.07 21.34
C ILE A 63 -7.63 -15.85 22.21
N GLU A 64 -6.52 -16.31 21.64
CA GLU A 64 -5.53 -17.10 22.38
C GLU A 64 -4.71 -16.28 23.39
N THR A 65 -4.62 -14.97 23.28
CA THR A 65 -3.84 -14.16 24.22
C THR A 65 -4.66 -13.41 25.26
N GLY A 66 -5.99 -13.33 25.13
CA GLY A 66 -6.89 -12.71 26.13
C GLY A 66 -6.68 -11.21 26.37
N VAL A 67 -5.77 -10.57 25.64
CA VAL A 67 -5.45 -9.14 25.75
C VAL A 67 -6.01 -8.40 24.56
N ALA A 68 -7.17 -7.78 24.72
CA ALA A 68 -7.68 -6.78 23.78
C ALA A 68 -6.81 -5.54 23.89
N LEU A 69 -5.86 -5.38 22.97
CA LEU A 69 -5.10 -4.14 22.88
C LEU A 69 -6.03 -3.04 22.36
N PRO A 70 -6.09 -1.86 23.00
CA PRO A 70 -6.92 -0.75 22.53
C PRO A 70 -6.44 -0.34 21.13
N VAL A 71 -7.32 -0.46 20.12
CA VAL A 71 -7.02 -0.07 18.73
C VAL A 71 -7.30 1.42 18.61
N TYR A 72 -6.26 2.23 18.56
CA TYR A 72 -6.34 3.67 18.29
C TYR A 72 -6.31 4.03 16.79
N ALA A 73 -6.24 3.03 15.93
CA ALA A 73 -6.24 3.24 14.49
C ALA A 73 -7.62 3.69 13.97
N VAL A 74 -7.61 4.51 12.93
CA VAL A 74 -8.84 4.85 12.20
C VAL A 74 -9.45 3.55 11.67
N PRO A 75 -10.73 3.26 11.97
CA PRO A 75 -11.38 2.04 11.53
C PRO A 75 -11.33 1.92 10.01
N SER A 76 -10.69 0.87 9.50
CA SER A 76 -10.72 0.56 8.07
C SER A 76 -12.08 -0.01 7.70
N VAL A 77 -12.63 0.42 6.57
CA VAL A 77 -13.80 -0.23 6.00
C VAL A 77 -13.41 -1.62 5.51
N ARG A 78 -14.03 -2.63 6.11
CA ARG A 78 -13.78 -4.02 5.71
C ARG A 78 -14.20 -4.22 4.26
N SER A 79 -13.33 -4.81 3.48
CA SER A 79 -13.57 -5.15 2.07
C SER A 79 -13.00 -6.53 1.81
N GLU A 80 -13.70 -7.31 1.03
CA GLU A 80 -13.12 -8.54 0.50
C GLU A 80 -12.00 -8.18 -0.49
N VAL A 81 -10.90 -8.88 -0.40
CA VAL A 81 -9.67 -8.58 -1.15
C VAL A 81 -9.29 -9.73 -2.08
N THR A 82 -8.57 -9.42 -3.14
CA THR A 82 -7.98 -10.39 -4.06
C THR A 82 -6.61 -9.93 -4.52
N ASN A 83 -5.85 -10.84 -5.12
CA ASN A 83 -4.58 -10.56 -5.74
C ASN A 83 -4.72 -10.35 -7.25
N ILE A 84 -3.93 -9.43 -7.80
CA ILE A 84 -3.83 -9.18 -9.25
C ILE A 84 -3.30 -10.41 -9.97
N SER A 85 -2.41 -11.19 -9.36
CA SER A 85 -1.83 -12.42 -9.93
C SER A 85 -2.88 -13.46 -10.34
N ARG A 86 -4.07 -13.43 -9.75
CA ARG A 86 -5.19 -14.31 -10.17
C ARG A 86 -5.72 -14.00 -11.57
N TYR A 87 -5.53 -12.76 -12.02
CA TYR A 87 -5.99 -12.26 -13.31
C TYR A 87 -4.85 -12.18 -14.33
N LEU A 88 -3.59 -12.19 -13.85
CA LEU A 88 -2.36 -12.20 -14.64
C LEU A 88 -1.43 -13.35 -14.17
N PRO A 89 -1.85 -14.61 -14.29
CA PRO A 89 -1.14 -15.73 -13.68
C PRO A 89 0.24 -16.03 -14.31
N MET A 90 0.50 -15.50 -15.49
CA MET A 90 1.78 -15.70 -16.20
C MET A 90 2.85 -14.68 -15.82
N GLU A 91 2.48 -13.64 -15.06
CA GLU A 91 3.38 -12.54 -14.72
C GLU A 91 3.93 -12.68 -13.31
N THR A 92 5.22 -12.38 -13.16
CA THR A 92 5.85 -12.28 -11.84
C THR A 92 5.63 -10.89 -11.24
N VAL A 93 5.76 -10.77 -9.92
CA VAL A 93 5.67 -9.47 -9.24
C VAL A 93 6.74 -8.49 -9.74
N ASP A 94 7.91 -8.97 -10.09
CA ASP A 94 9.00 -8.12 -10.57
C ASP A 94 8.75 -7.64 -12.00
N HIS A 95 8.20 -8.48 -12.86
CA HIS A 95 7.74 -8.04 -14.17
C HIS A 95 6.61 -7.03 -14.06
N PHE A 96 5.63 -7.29 -13.18
CA PHE A 96 4.56 -6.33 -12.93
C PHE A 96 5.08 -4.97 -12.44
N LYS A 97 6.07 -4.96 -11.53
CA LYS A 97 6.73 -3.71 -11.09
C LYS A 97 7.46 -3.00 -12.22
N ALA A 98 8.13 -3.75 -13.09
CA ALA A 98 8.87 -3.19 -14.22
C ALA A 98 7.94 -2.47 -15.20
N ILE A 99 6.86 -3.11 -15.63
CA ILE A 99 5.89 -2.49 -16.55
C ILE A 99 5.15 -1.31 -15.89
N LEU A 100 4.88 -1.38 -14.58
CA LEU A 100 4.30 -0.28 -13.82
C LEU A 100 5.26 0.93 -13.79
N PHE A 101 6.53 0.69 -13.49
CA PHE A 101 7.56 1.73 -13.49
C PHE A 101 7.72 2.37 -14.87
N GLU A 102 7.80 1.56 -15.91
CA GLU A 102 7.90 2.04 -17.30
C GLU A 102 6.70 2.94 -17.66
N TYR A 103 5.48 2.51 -17.36
CA TYR A 103 4.27 3.28 -17.62
C TYR A 103 4.29 4.66 -16.97
N PHE A 104 4.71 4.75 -15.72
CA PHE A 104 4.76 6.03 -15.01
C PHE A 104 5.97 6.89 -15.40
N SER A 105 7.10 6.27 -15.75
CA SER A 105 8.28 6.99 -16.24
C SER A 105 8.04 7.70 -17.57
N GLN A 106 7.15 7.18 -18.40
CA GLN A 106 6.73 7.86 -19.65
C GLN A 106 5.85 9.10 -19.38
N LYS A 107 5.21 9.20 -18.21
CA LYS A 107 4.31 10.30 -17.83
C LYS A 107 4.93 11.32 -16.89
N GLY A 108 6.10 11.03 -16.36
CA GLY A 108 6.82 11.87 -15.42
C GLY A 108 8.32 11.69 -15.56
N CYS A 109 9.09 12.48 -14.81
CA CYS A 109 10.53 12.32 -14.70
C CYS A 109 10.83 11.35 -13.54
N ALA A 110 11.59 10.30 -13.80
CA ALA A 110 12.26 9.57 -12.75
C ALA A 110 13.39 10.44 -12.21
N ASP A 111 13.47 10.59 -10.90
CA ASP A 111 14.51 11.35 -10.22
C ASP A 111 15.16 10.49 -9.15
N THR A 112 16.35 10.88 -8.74
CA THR A 112 17.11 10.22 -7.66
C THR A 112 17.34 11.20 -6.53
N PHE A 113 17.42 10.69 -5.32
CA PHE A 113 17.78 11.53 -4.18
C PHE A 113 19.22 12.03 -4.30
N SER A 114 19.42 13.32 -4.06
CA SER A 114 20.74 13.89 -3.88
C SER A 114 21.43 13.36 -2.61
N GLU A 115 22.75 13.43 -2.54
CA GLU A 115 23.50 13.01 -1.33
C GLU A 115 22.98 13.70 -0.07
N LYS A 116 22.67 14.99 -0.15
CA LYS A 116 22.13 15.78 0.97
C LYS A 116 20.76 15.29 1.44
N GLU A 117 19.91 14.83 0.52
CA GLU A 117 18.61 14.23 0.86
C GLU A 117 18.81 12.84 1.46
N LEU A 118 19.73 12.04 0.94
CA LEU A 118 20.07 10.74 1.53
C LEU A 118 20.61 10.88 2.96
N GLU A 119 21.48 11.85 3.22
CA GLU A 119 21.96 12.16 4.57
C GLU A 119 20.80 12.54 5.51
N ALA A 120 19.87 13.39 5.04
CA ALA A 120 18.70 13.78 5.81
C ALA A 120 17.76 12.59 6.09
N ILE A 121 17.57 11.70 5.12
CA ILE A 121 16.80 10.45 5.27
C ILE A 121 17.46 9.55 6.31
N HIS A 122 18.77 9.33 6.21
CA HIS A 122 19.51 8.53 7.17
C HIS A 122 19.44 9.08 8.60
N LYS A 123 19.57 10.41 8.73
CA LYS A 123 19.42 11.08 10.03
C LYS A 123 18.02 10.85 10.61
N LEU A 124 16.96 11.10 9.84
CA LEU A 124 15.58 10.88 10.29
C LEU A 124 15.33 9.41 10.66
N ARG A 125 15.86 8.48 9.88
CA ARG A 125 15.79 7.06 10.21
C ARG A 125 16.39 6.78 11.56
N THR A 126 17.62 7.25 11.81
CA THR A 126 18.38 6.95 13.04
C THR A 126 17.80 7.66 14.28
N GLU A 127 17.42 8.93 14.12
CA GLU A 127 16.97 9.75 15.27
C GLU A 127 15.49 9.55 15.61
N LYS A 128 14.68 9.00 14.69
CA LYS A 128 13.25 8.90 14.89
C LYS A 128 12.69 7.53 14.54
N TYR A 129 12.75 7.12 13.27
CA TYR A 129 11.91 6.05 12.76
C TYR A 129 12.30 4.64 13.19
N ILE A 130 13.53 4.41 13.66
CA ILE A 130 13.96 3.12 14.25
C ILE A 130 13.94 3.13 15.79
N CYS A 131 13.61 4.25 16.42
CA CYS A 131 13.56 4.35 17.88
C CYS A 131 12.27 3.69 18.40
N GLU A 132 12.41 2.91 19.47
CA GLU A 132 11.28 2.25 20.12
C GLU A 132 10.20 3.24 20.57
N ASP A 133 10.61 4.41 21.05
CA ASP A 133 9.69 5.50 21.42
C ASP A 133 8.79 5.94 20.26
N TRP A 134 9.32 5.93 19.03
CA TRP A 134 8.51 6.22 17.84
C TRP A 134 7.64 5.04 17.43
N ILE A 135 8.20 3.83 17.45
CA ILE A 135 7.49 2.62 16.99
C ILE A 135 6.33 2.29 17.91
N PHE A 136 6.50 2.49 19.21
CA PHE A 136 5.53 2.14 20.24
C PHE A 136 4.85 3.36 20.90
N SER A 137 5.18 4.60 20.47
CA SER A 137 4.47 5.78 20.94
C SER A 137 3.01 5.74 20.48
N ARG A 138 2.10 5.88 21.41
CA ARG A 138 0.64 5.91 21.16
C ARG A 138 0.07 7.26 21.58
#